data_44bc95eb9272aaf3cc3a6c79786d4901
#
_entry.id   44bc95eb9272aaf3cc3a6c79786d4901
#
_cell.length_a   1.000
_cell.length_b   1.000
_cell.length_c   1.000
_cell.angle_alpha   90.00
_cell.angle_beta   90.00
_cell.angle_gamma   90.00
#
_symmetry.space_group_name_H-M   'P 1'
#
loop_
_entity.id
_entity.type
_entity.pdbx_description
1 polymer ?
#
loop_
_entity_poly.entity_id
_entity_poly.type
_entity_poly.pdbx_seq_one_letter_code
_entity_poly.pdbx_strand_id
1 'polypeptide(L)'
;MSQIQETERFDLQYTVTASYFVPSFNKDGHMIEEEKKNQNIAFWRLQRRNIEHSKLSMSILSREESEQKGVIGLAMDFIKACCVNDKVREDLLGDALACVEIFQSEPVSEDFRRFFGTWEFLKALPKNPSGKK
;
A
#
# COMPACT_ATOMS: atom_id res chain seq x y z
N MET A 1 27.41 7.81 -10.31
CA MET A 1 26.38 8.11 -9.29
C MET A 1 24.98 8.19 -9.90
N SER A 2 24.82 8.97 -10.96
CA SER A 2 23.51 9.11 -11.55
C SER A 2 23.00 7.80 -12.14
N GLN A 3 23.89 6.99 -12.69
CA GLN A 3 23.46 5.71 -13.23
C GLN A 3 22.91 4.79 -12.16
N ILE A 4 23.56 4.79 -11.01
CA ILE A 4 23.11 3.98 -9.90
C ILE A 4 21.72 4.47 -9.46
N GLN A 5 21.56 5.79 -9.44
CA GLN A 5 20.28 6.35 -9.04
C GLN A 5 19.15 5.97 -10.00
N GLU A 6 19.46 5.97 -11.28
CA GLU A 6 18.44 5.57 -12.27
C GLU A 6 18.04 4.12 -12.10
N THR A 7 19.05 3.26 -11.88
CA THR A 7 18.74 1.85 -11.64
C THR A 7 17.88 1.70 -10.42
N GLU A 8 18.21 2.45 -9.37
CA GLU A 8 17.41 2.38 -8.15
C GLU A 8 15.98 2.83 -8.38
N ARG A 9 15.78 3.84 -9.24
CA ARG A 9 14.43 4.29 -9.53
C ARG A 9 13.56 3.19 -10.12
N PHE A 10 14.12 2.44 -11.06
CA PHE A 10 13.35 1.35 -11.65
C PHE A 10 13.04 0.28 -10.62
N ASP A 11 13.97 0.07 -9.68
CA ASP A 11 13.76 -0.91 -8.63
C ASP A 11 12.85 -0.41 -7.53
N LEU A 12 12.52 0.88 -7.53
CA LEU A 12 11.70 1.46 -6.48
C LEU A 12 10.21 1.26 -6.69
N GLN A 13 9.81 0.70 -7.83
CA GLN A 13 8.40 0.52 -8.13
C GLN A 13 8.12 -0.94 -8.48
N TYR A 14 6.88 -1.32 -8.28
CA TYR A 14 6.36 -2.60 -8.74
C TYR A 14 4.91 -2.40 -9.12
N THR A 15 4.31 -3.39 -9.78
CA THR A 15 2.93 -3.28 -10.21
C THR A 15 2.07 -4.35 -9.57
N VAL A 16 0.80 -3.99 -9.38
CA VAL A 16 -0.23 -4.93 -8.95
C VAL A 16 -1.36 -4.84 -9.97
N THR A 17 -1.81 -5.99 -10.43
CA THR A 17 -2.95 -6.03 -11.34
C THR A 17 -4.22 -6.13 -10.51
N ALA A 18 -5.13 -5.18 -10.71
CA ALA A 18 -6.36 -5.14 -9.93
C ALA A 18 -7.44 -4.44 -10.73
N SER A 19 -8.66 -4.55 -10.27
CA SER A 19 -9.77 -3.80 -10.83
C SER A 19 -10.45 -3.02 -9.71
N TYR A 20 -11.11 -1.93 -10.09
CA TYR A 20 -11.78 -1.09 -9.11
C TYR A 20 -12.93 -0.36 -9.78
N PHE A 21 -13.83 0.14 -8.98
CA PHE A 21 -14.98 0.87 -9.45
C PHE A 21 -14.78 2.36 -9.31
N VAL A 22 -15.20 3.10 -10.33
CA VAL A 22 -15.07 4.55 -10.36
C VAL A 22 -16.45 5.15 -10.59
N PRO A 23 -16.86 6.12 -9.80
CA PRO A 23 -18.14 6.76 -10.05
C PRO A 23 -18.09 7.59 -11.35
N SER A 24 -19.16 7.53 -12.12
CA SER A 24 -19.31 8.35 -13.29
C SER A 24 -20.77 8.77 -13.35
N PHE A 25 -21.09 9.67 -14.28
CA PHE A 25 -22.45 10.18 -14.41
C PHE A 25 -22.94 9.93 -15.82
N ASN A 26 -24.17 9.44 -15.92
CA ASN A 26 -24.77 9.23 -17.23
C ASN A 26 -25.32 10.54 -17.78
N LYS A 27 -26.00 10.46 -18.90
CA LYS A 27 -26.53 11.66 -19.56
C LYS A 27 -27.55 12.40 -18.71
N ASP A 28 -28.25 11.68 -17.87
CA ASP A 28 -29.28 12.25 -17.02
C ASP A 28 -28.72 12.78 -15.72
N GLY A 29 -27.40 12.69 -15.52
CA GLY A 29 -26.78 13.15 -14.30
C GLY A 29 -26.84 12.17 -13.16
N HIS A 30 -27.31 10.96 -13.41
CA HIS A 30 -27.33 9.93 -12.37
C HIS A 30 -25.99 9.26 -12.24
N MET A 31 -25.56 9.01 -11.00
CA MET A 31 -24.30 8.36 -10.76
C MET A 31 -24.40 6.89 -11.07
N ILE A 32 -23.40 6.41 -11.78
CA ILE A 32 -23.24 4.98 -12.02
C ILE A 32 -21.79 4.64 -11.69
N GLU A 33 -21.56 3.35 -11.46
CA GLU A 33 -20.20 2.87 -11.19
C GLU A 33 -19.71 2.07 -12.37
N GLU A 34 -18.54 2.43 -12.85
CA GLU A 34 -17.90 1.71 -13.96
C GLU A 34 -16.72 0.93 -13.43
N GLU A 35 -16.68 -0.35 -13.75
CA GLU A 35 -15.56 -1.17 -13.33
C GLU A 35 -14.41 -1.02 -14.32
N LYS A 36 -13.25 -0.65 -13.78
CA LYS A 36 -12.03 -0.61 -14.56
C LYS A 36 -11.29 -1.92 -14.34
N LYS A 37 -11.24 -2.74 -15.38
CA LYS A 37 -10.74 -4.11 -15.24
C LYS A 37 -9.29 -4.21 -15.65
N ASN A 38 -8.59 -5.10 -14.97
CA ASN A 38 -7.24 -5.52 -15.37
C ASN A 38 -6.28 -4.34 -15.49
N GLN A 39 -6.32 -3.46 -14.49
CA GLN A 39 -5.39 -2.33 -14.45
C GLN A 39 -4.08 -2.76 -13.83
N ASN A 40 -2.98 -2.35 -14.44
CA ASN A 40 -1.65 -2.52 -13.86
C ASN A 40 -1.31 -1.25 -13.10
N ILE A 41 -1.29 -1.34 -11.79
CA ILE A 41 -1.17 -0.18 -10.93
C ILE A 41 0.22 -0.17 -10.32
N ALA A 42 0.91 0.96 -10.46
CA ALA A 42 2.28 1.09 -9.97
C ALA A 42 2.29 1.57 -8.53
N PHE A 43 3.16 0.97 -7.74
CA PHE A 43 3.34 1.32 -6.34
C PHE A 43 4.83 1.49 -6.05
N TRP A 44 5.12 2.44 -5.16
CA TRP A 44 6.49 2.60 -4.66
C TRP A 44 6.82 1.46 -3.73
N ARG A 45 8.03 0.94 -3.84
CA ARG A 45 8.55 0.04 -2.83
C ARG A 45 8.80 0.82 -1.56
N LEU A 46 8.60 0.16 -0.43
CA LEU A 46 8.80 0.81 0.86
C LEU A 46 10.26 1.22 1.02
N GLN A 47 10.47 2.45 1.46
CA GLN A 47 11.78 3.05 1.62
C GLN A 47 11.98 3.44 3.07
N ARG A 48 13.11 3.04 3.64
CA ARG A 48 13.39 3.31 5.05
C ARG A 48 13.45 4.81 5.34
N ARG A 49 13.89 5.60 4.37
CA ARG A 49 14.04 7.04 4.57
C ARG A 49 12.78 7.82 4.27
N ASN A 50 11.74 7.14 3.84
CA ASN A 50 10.47 7.79 3.57
C ASN A 50 9.63 7.76 4.83
N ILE A 51 9.31 8.95 5.36
CA ILE A 51 8.61 9.05 6.63
C ILE A 51 7.23 8.42 6.55
N GLU A 52 6.52 8.63 5.43
CA GLU A 52 5.19 8.05 5.30
C GLU A 52 5.23 6.52 5.25
N HIS A 53 6.25 5.97 4.58
CA HIS A 53 6.42 4.53 4.54
C HIS A 53 6.74 3.98 5.92
N SER A 54 7.57 4.70 6.67
CA SER A 54 7.89 4.27 8.03
C SER A 54 6.68 4.33 8.93
N LYS A 55 5.88 5.39 8.84
CA LYS A 55 4.66 5.49 9.63
C LYS A 55 3.69 4.36 9.32
N LEU A 56 3.52 4.07 8.04
CA LEU A 56 2.64 2.97 7.63
C LEU A 56 3.12 1.66 8.22
N SER A 57 4.41 1.39 8.12
CA SER A 57 4.97 0.15 8.62
C SER A 57 4.83 0.03 10.12
N MET A 58 5.06 1.14 10.83
CA MET A 58 4.89 1.13 12.28
C MET A 58 3.44 0.89 12.68
N SER A 59 2.50 1.49 11.93
CA SER A 59 1.09 1.25 12.21
C SER A 59 0.71 -0.21 12.05
N ILE A 60 1.27 -0.85 11.02
CA ILE A 60 0.98 -2.26 10.79
C ILE A 60 1.53 -3.12 11.92
N LEU A 61 2.72 -2.77 12.41
CA LEU A 61 3.33 -3.54 13.49
C LEU A 61 2.74 -3.23 14.85
N SER A 62 2.12 -2.07 15.00
CA SER A 62 1.49 -1.71 16.26
C SER A 62 0.16 -2.45 16.38
N ARG A 63 0.08 -3.34 17.35
CA ARG A 63 -1.15 -4.10 17.52
C ARG A 63 -2.34 -3.19 17.80
N GLU A 64 -2.13 -2.21 18.65
CA GLU A 64 -3.22 -1.30 19.02
C GLU A 64 -3.70 -0.51 17.82
N GLU A 65 -2.78 0.08 17.06
CA GLU A 65 -3.16 0.85 15.89
C GLU A 65 -3.82 -0.01 14.83
N SER A 66 -3.29 -1.21 14.63
CA SER A 66 -3.87 -2.12 13.66
C SER A 66 -5.31 -2.46 14.01
N GLU A 67 -5.57 -2.70 15.28
CA GLU A 67 -6.93 -3.02 15.70
C GLU A 67 -7.86 -1.84 15.54
N GLN A 68 -7.37 -0.63 15.84
CA GLN A 68 -8.20 0.56 15.70
C GLN A 68 -8.52 0.86 14.24
N LYS A 69 -7.52 0.79 13.38
CA LYS A 69 -7.72 1.11 11.97
C LYS A 69 -8.42 0.00 11.21
N GLY A 70 -8.13 -1.24 11.57
CA GLY A 70 -8.64 -2.37 10.83
C GLY A 70 -7.97 -2.50 9.48
N VAL A 71 -8.32 -3.56 8.75
CA VAL A 71 -7.67 -3.82 7.47
C VAL A 71 -7.98 -2.74 6.44
N ILE A 72 -9.20 -2.22 6.47
CA ILE A 72 -9.57 -1.18 5.51
C ILE A 72 -8.74 0.08 5.72
N GLY A 73 -8.61 0.51 6.98
CA GLY A 73 -7.82 1.69 7.28
C GLY A 73 -6.37 1.54 6.88
N LEU A 74 -5.80 0.38 7.18
CA LEU A 74 -4.41 0.13 6.80
C LEU A 74 -4.23 0.07 5.29
N ALA A 75 -5.19 -0.55 4.59
CA ALA A 75 -5.13 -0.63 3.14
C ALA A 75 -5.19 0.76 2.51
N MET A 76 -6.07 1.61 3.02
CA MET A 76 -6.17 2.97 2.49
C MET A 76 -4.92 3.77 2.80
N ASP A 77 -4.35 3.60 3.98
CA ASP A 77 -3.07 4.25 4.29
C ASP A 77 -1.98 3.80 3.32
N PHE A 78 -1.97 2.52 2.97
CA PHE A 78 -1.01 2.01 2.01
C PHE A 78 -1.19 2.67 0.65
N ILE A 79 -2.43 2.75 0.17
CA ILE A 79 -2.70 3.39 -1.12
C ILE A 79 -2.23 4.84 -1.10
N LYS A 80 -2.53 5.55 -0.02
CA LYS A 80 -2.11 6.95 0.08
C LYS A 80 -0.60 7.11 0.06
N ALA A 81 0.10 6.20 0.70
CA ALA A 81 1.56 6.34 0.85
C ALA A 81 2.32 5.83 -0.36
N CYS A 82 1.80 4.83 -1.05
CA CYS A 82 2.61 4.09 -2.02
C CYS A 82 2.12 4.14 -3.45
N CYS A 83 0.88 4.50 -3.72
CA CYS A 83 0.39 4.53 -5.10
C CYS A 83 1.06 5.67 -5.86
N VAL A 84 1.65 5.34 -7.00
CA VAL A 84 2.46 6.29 -7.74
C VAL A 84 1.61 7.33 -8.47
N ASN A 85 0.55 6.90 -9.12
CA ASN A 85 -0.28 7.77 -9.95
C ASN A 85 -1.35 8.46 -9.13
N ASP A 86 -1.38 9.79 -9.21
CA ASP A 86 -2.28 10.58 -8.37
C ASP A 86 -3.75 10.28 -8.67
N LYS A 87 -4.09 10.21 -9.95
CA LYS A 87 -5.48 9.97 -10.33
C LYS A 87 -5.94 8.59 -9.93
N VAL A 88 -5.10 7.59 -10.15
CA VAL A 88 -5.42 6.23 -9.75
C VAL A 88 -5.56 6.14 -8.23
N ARG A 89 -4.70 6.84 -7.51
CA ARG A 89 -4.79 6.87 -6.05
C ARG A 89 -6.15 7.39 -5.60
N GLU A 90 -6.59 8.49 -6.19
CA GLU A 90 -7.89 9.05 -5.84
C GLU A 90 -9.01 8.06 -6.13
N ASP A 91 -8.95 7.44 -7.31
CA ASP A 91 -9.99 6.49 -7.69
C ASP A 91 -10.03 5.31 -6.74
N LEU A 92 -8.84 4.78 -6.41
CA LEU A 92 -8.76 3.64 -5.50
C LEU A 92 -9.29 3.96 -4.11
N LEU A 93 -9.03 5.18 -3.64
CA LEU A 93 -9.49 5.55 -2.31
C LEU A 93 -11.01 5.62 -2.23
N GLY A 94 -11.68 5.64 -3.36
CA GLY A 94 -13.13 5.54 -3.40
C GLY A 94 -13.66 4.12 -3.42
N ASP A 95 -12.79 3.12 -3.45
CA ASP A 95 -13.19 1.72 -3.51
C ASP A 95 -12.43 0.93 -2.44
N ALA A 96 -13.03 0.85 -1.27
CA ALA A 96 -12.35 0.25 -0.12
C ALA A 96 -12.00 -1.22 -0.36
N LEU A 97 -12.88 -1.96 -1.03
CA LEU A 97 -12.61 -3.37 -1.28
C LEU A 97 -11.41 -3.55 -2.20
N ALA A 98 -11.30 -2.71 -3.22
CA ALA A 98 -10.14 -2.78 -4.10
C ALA A 98 -8.86 -2.47 -3.34
N CYS A 99 -8.92 -1.48 -2.44
CA CYS A 99 -7.75 -1.17 -1.61
C CYS A 99 -7.33 -2.38 -0.79
N VAL A 100 -8.29 -3.07 -0.18
CA VAL A 100 -7.98 -4.23 0.63
C VAL A 100 -7.39 -5.36 -0.22
N GLU A 101 -7.98 -5.60 -1.38
CA GLU A 101 -7.47 -6.66 -2.26
C GLU A 101 -6.04 -6.39 -2.69
N ILE A 102 -5.74 -5.14 -3.02
CA ILE A 102 -4.38 -4.78 -3.40
C ILE A 102 -3.44 -4.93 -2.22
N PHE A 103 -3.86 -4.41 -1.06
CA PHE A 103 -3.04 -4.46 0.14
C PHE A 103 -2.69 -5.90 0.53
N GLN A 104 -3.60 -6.83 0.28
CA GLN A 104 -3.40 -8.23 0.63
C GLN A 104 -2.79 -9.05 -0.50
N SER A 105 -2.46 -8.42 -1.62
CA SER A 105 -1.90 -9.13 -2.76
C SER A 105 -0.46 -9.54 -2.49
N GLU A 106 -0.01 -10.53 -3.24
CA GLU A 106 1.33 -11.09 -3.02
C GLU A 106 2.45 -10.07 -3.25
N PRO A 107 2.42 -9.25 -4.32
CA PRO A 107 3.50 -8.28 -4.49
C PRO A 107 3.63 -7.32 -3.32
N VAL A 108 2.51 -6.88 -2.75
CA VAL A 108 2.55 -5.99 -1.61
C VAL A 108 3.08 -6.71 -0.37
N SER A 109 2.60 -7.93 -0.15
CA SER A 109 3.09 -8.72 0.98
C SER A 109 4.58 -8.96 0.90
N GLU A 110 5.07 -9.26 -0.29
CA GLU A 110 6.50 -9.47 -0.49
C GLU A 110 7.29 -8.22 -0.15
N ASP A 111 6.78 -7.06 -0.56
CA ASP A 111 7.52 -5.84 -0.31
C ASP A 111 7.58 -5.53 1.18
N PHE A 112 6.50 -5.77 1.91
CA PHE A 112 6.54 -5.59 3.36
C PHE A 112 7.51 -6.57 4.00
N ARG A 113 7.52 -7.83 3.56
CA ARG A 113 8.47 -8.79 4.10
C ARG A 113 9.91 -8.36 3.84
N ARG A 114 10.18 -7.86 2.63
CA ARG A 114 11.51 -7.35 2.31
C ARG A 114 11.88 -6.19 3.21
N PHE A 115 10.95 -5.25 3.38
CA PHE A 115 11.20 -4.05 4.17
C PHE A 115 11.52 -4.41 5.61
N PHE A 116 10.67 -5.24 6.22
CA PHE A 116 10.88 -5.63 7.61
C PHE A 116 12.15 -6.45 7.76
N GLY A 117 12.47 -7.28 6.79
CA GLY A 117 13.64 -8.13 6.88
C GLY A 117 14.95 -7.39 6.84
N THR A 118 14.94 -6.17 6.29
CA THR A 118 16.17 -5.38 6.19
C THR A 118 16.25 -4.25 7.19
N TRP A 119 15.25 -4.07 8.01
CA TRP A 119 15.16 -2.92 8.90
C TRP A 119 15.65 -3.31 10.30
N GLU A 120 16.54 -2.45 10.82
CA GLU A 120 17.13 -2.69 12.13
C GLU A 120 16.12 -2.68 13.25
N PHE A 121 15.07 -1.88 13.10
CA PHE A 121 14.07 -1.78 14.15
C PHE A 121 13.40 -3.13 14.39
N LEU A 122 13.31 -3.95 13.38
CA LEU A 122 12.72 -5.28 13.55
C LEU A 122 13.51 -6.10 14.55
N LYS A 123 14.82 -5.90 14.58
CA LYS A 123 15.66 -6.59 15.54
C LYS A 123 15.48 -6.05 16.94
N ALA A 124 15.05 -4.80 17.06
CA ALA A 124 14.88 -4.17 18.35
C ALA A 124 13.54 -4.49 18.98
N LEU A 125 12.62 -5.05 18.22
CA LEU A 125 11.31 -5.39 18.76
C LEU A 125 11.43 -6.57 19.70
N PRO A 126 10.68 -6.56 20.80
CA PRO A 126 10.65 -7.72 21.68
C PRO A 126 10.12 -8.91 20.91
N LYS A 127 10.83 -9.99 20.96
CA LYS A 127 10.37 -11.19 20.32
C LYS A 127 9.32 -11.80 21.20
N ASN A 128 8.23 -12.14 20.60
CA ASN A 128 7.24 -12.87 21.34
C ASN A 128 6.78 -12.11 22.56
N PRO A 129 6.48 -10.85 22.41
CA PRO A 129 6.21 -10.07 23.62
C PRO A 129 5.04 -10.57 24.42
N SER A 130 4.11 -11.24 23.79
CA SER A 130 2.96 -11.79 24.50
C SER A 130 3.16 -13.22 24.86
N GLY A 131 4.03 -13.87 24.20
CA GLY A 131 4.25 -15.28 24.42
C GLY A 131 5.44 -15.57 25.21
N LYS A 132 5.91 -14.81 25.84
CA LYS A 132 6.99 -15.08 26.48
C LYS A 132 6.97 -15.57 27.69
N LYS A 133 6.60 -15.71 27.45
CA LYS A 133 6.36 -16.08 28.19
C LYS A 133 6.16 -16.69 28.51
#